data_c0256aa270232fe383aeefaf1da3d467
#
_entry.id   c0256aa270232fe383aeefaf1da3d467
#
_cell.length_a   1.000
_cell.length_b   1.000
_cell.length_c   1.000
_cell.angle_alpha   90.00
_cell.angle_beta   90.00
_cell.angle_gamma   90.00
#
_symmetry.space_group_name_H-M   'P 1'
#
loop_
_entity.id
_entity.type
_entity.pdbx_description
1 polymer ?
#
loop_
_entity_poly.entity_id
_entity_poly.type
_entity_poly.pdbx_seq_one_letter_code
_entity_poly.pdbx_strand_id
1 'polypeptide(L)'
;MQQNKGYIIINGFLREEKFFSLYSALKQSADKAGLQLELKTNIELMCDIASGKTVANETLPPFAIFWDKDVRLAKTLEAAGMKLFNSASAIELCDDKSLTHIALMNRVPQPKTVLIPLTFPRVGYTDCTFLEKIAAYLGFPFVIKQCFGSFGAGVYLARNMDEAKAALMKTAGGAAIAQQYIASSFARDIRAYVVGDKVAAAMLRHNESGDFRANVAQGGKADAYALNEAQAALAVKTAQILGCTFAGVDLLFGENGEMTVCEVNSNAHFAGISAATGVNIADKIMEAVAQRI
;
A
#
# COMPACT_ATOMS: atom_id res chain seq x y z
N MET A 1 -28.82 -12.11 13.64
CA MET A 1 -27.68 -12.24 14.57
C MET A 1 -26.38 -12.76 13.93
N GLN A 2 -26.31 -13.03 12.62
CA GLN A 2 -25.06 -13.44 11.92
C GLN A 2 -24.27 -12.27 11.28
N GLN A 3 -24.85 -11.09 11.15
CA GLN A 3 -24.22 -9.98 10.42
C GLN A 3 -22.94 -9.43 11.05
N ASN A 4 -22.75 -9.56 12.37
CA ASN A 4 -21.56 -9.03 13.06
C ASN A 4 -20.40 -10.04 13.17
N LYS A 5 -20.57 -11.27 12.61
CA LYS A 5 -19.52 -12.29 12.61
C LYS A 5 -18.70 -12.21 11.32
N GLY A 6 -17.39 -12.20 11.45
CA GLY A 6 -16.48 -12.11 10.33
C GLY A 6 -15.11 -12.64 10.66
N TYR A 7 -14.17 -12.48 9.72
CA TYR A 7 -12.78 -12.83 9.91
C TYR A 7 -11.87 -11.61 9.88
N ILE A 8 -10.72 -11.69 10.55
CA ILE A 8 -9.51 -10.95 10.23
C ILE A 8 -8.59 -11.95 9.54
N ILE A 9 -8.35 -11.76 8.24
CA ILE A 9 -7.51 -12.66 7.44
C ILE A 9 -6.11 -12.08 7.34
N ILE A 10 -5.10 -12.88 7.75
CA ILE A 10 -3.71 -12.47 7.82
C ILE A 10 -2.81 -13.47 7.09
N ASN A 11 -1.56 -13.06 6.84
CA ASN A 11 -0.55 -13.96 6.31
C ASN A 11 0.04 -14.87 7.40
N GLY A 12 -0.15 -16.17 7.29
CA GLY A 12 0.32 -17.16 8.27
C GLY A 12 1.84 -17.36 8.30
N PHE A 13 2.57 -16.77 7.34
CA PHE A 13 4.04 -16.81 7.28
C PHE A 13 4.71 -15.62 7.94
N LEU A 14 3.98 -14.54 8.26
CA LEU A 14 4.49 -13.35 8.93
C LEU A 14 4.43 -13.55 10.46
N ARG A 15 5.58 -13.86 11.07
CA ARG A 15 5.68 -14.24 12.49
C ARG A 15 6.40 -13.21 13.38
N GLU A 16 6.68 -12.02 12.85
CA GLU A 16 7.33 -10.97 13.62
C GLU A 16 6.35 -10.29 14.61
N GLU A 17 6.85 -9.91 15.79
CA GLU A 17 6.08 -9.26 16.88
C GLU A 17 5.24 -8.06 16.40
N LYS A 18 5.78 -7.24 15.51
CA LYS A 18 5.08 -6.07 14.96
C LYS A 18 3.76 -6.41 14.26
N PHE A 19 3.64 -7.62 13.67
CA PHE A 19 2.41 -8.05 13.02
C PHE A 19 1.39 -8.52 14.07
N PHE A 20 1.83 -9.29 15.08
CA PHE A 20 0.93 -9.75 16.14
C PHE A 20 0.34 -8.58 16.94
N SER A 21 1.14 -7.57 17.27
CA SER A 21 0.66 -6.35 17.95
C SER A 21 -0.42 -5.63 17.13
N LEU A 22 -0.26 -5.55 15.81
CA LEU A 22 -1.24 -4.96 14.91
C LEU A 22 -2.54 -5.77 14.87
N TYR A 23 -2.44 -7.10 14.76
CA TYR A 23 -3.61 -7.98 14.74
C TYR A 23 -4.39 -7.93 16.05
N SER A 24 -3.67 -7.87 17.19
CA SER A 24 -4.28 -7.67 18.51
C SER A 24 -5.03 -6.35 18.60
N ALA A 25 -4.47 -5.26 18.08
CA ALA A 25 -5.13 -3.96 18.06
C ALA A 25 -6.41 -3.99 17.20
N LEU A 26 -6.37 -4.61 16.02
CA LEU A 26 -7.57 -4.79 15.18
C LEU A 26 -8.64 -5.60 15.89
N LYS A 27 -8.26 -6.70 16.54
CA LYS A 27 -9.20 -7.56 17.29
C LYS A 27 -9.86 -6.82 18.44
N GLN A 28 -9.08 -6.09 19.26
CA GLN A 28 -9.60 -5.29 20.38
C GLN A 28 -10.56 -4.19 19.89
N SER A 29 -10.22 -3.53 18.79
CA SER A 29 -11.07 -2.50 18.19
C SER A 29 -12.36 -3.09 17.59
N ALA A 30 -12.30 -4.30 17.04
CA ALA A 30 -13.49 -5.03 16.57
C ALA A 30 -14.45 -5.32 17.72
N ASP A 31 -13.92 -5.84 18.85
CA ASP A 31 -14.73 -6.15 20.05
C ASP A 31 -15.42 -4.89 20.59
N LYS A 32 -14.72 -3.72 20.62
CA LYS A 32 -15.32 -2.42 21.00
C LYS A 32 -16.42 -1.98 20.02
N ALA A 33 -16.26 -2.26 18.73
CA ALA A 33 -17.25 -1.93 17.72
C ALA A 33 -18.43 -2.93 17.66
N GLY A 34 -18.46 -3.92 18.53
CA GLY A 34 -19.51 -4.97 18.56
C GLY A 34 -19.37 -6.01 17.46
N LEU A 35 -18.20 -6.13 16.83
CA LEU A 35 -17.88 -7.10 15.81
C LEU A 35 -17.25 -8.35 16.43
N GLN A 36 -17.73 -9.52 16.05
CA GLN A 36 -17.17 -10.82 16.48
C GLN A 36 -16.25 -11.33 15.38
N LEU A 37 -14.98 -10.93 15.40
CA LEU A 37 -14.03 -11.32 14.37
C LEU A 37 -13.11 -12.45 14.88
N GLU A 38 -13.02 -13.51 14.09
CA GLU A 38 -12.06 -14.60 14.28
C GLU A 38 -10.82 -14.32 13.44
N LEU A 39 -9.63 -14.55 14.02
CA LEU A 39 -8.38 -14.45 13.30
C LEU A 39 -8.14 -15.74 12.48
N LYS A 40 -7.98 -15.60 11.18
CA LYS A 40 -7.69 -16.68 10.24
C LYS A 40 -6.45 -16.33 9.42
N THR A 41 -5.70 -17.35 9.06
CA THR A 41 -4.56 -17.23 8.15
C THR A 41 -4.92 -17.66 6.74
N ASN A 42 -4.17 -17.17 5.74
CA ASN A 42 -4.27 -17.67 4.38
C ASN A 42 -3.97 -19.20 4.28
N ILE A 43 -3.21 -19.76 5.22
CA ILE A 43 -2.95 -21.21 5.30
C ILE A 43 -4.23 -21.96 5.67
N GLU A 44 -4.99 -21.47 6.64
CA GLU A 44 -6.25 -22.09 7.09
C GLU A 44 -7.36 -21.96 6.04
N LEU A 45 -7.35 -20.86 5.27
CA LEU A 45 -8.38 -20.54 4.28
C LEU A 45 -8.02 -20.99 2.85
N MET A 46 -7.18 -22.03 2.68
CA MET A 46 -6.96 -22.60 1.35
C MET A 46 -8.29 -22.95 0.69
N CYS A 47 -8.50 -22.45 -0.55
CA CYS A 47 -9.73 -22.65 -1.29
C CYS A 47 -9.50 -23.51 -2.55
N ASP A 48 -10.48 -24.35 -2.84
CA ASP A 48 -10.66 -24.91 -4.17
C ASP A 48 -11.21 -23.84 -5.11
N ILE A 49 -10.43 -23.45 -6.12
CA ILE A 49 -10.81 -22.39 -7.05
C ILE A 49 -11.96 -22.76 -7.98
N ALA A 50 -12.26 -24.02 -8.18
CA ALA A 50 -13.36 -24.45 -9.02
C ALA A 50 -14.72 -24.31 -8.31
N SER A 51 -14.77 -24.54 -7.01
CA SER A 51 -16.01 -24.51 -6.22
C SER A 51 -16.12 -23.30 -5.29
N GLY A 52 -15.04 -22.57 -5.04
CA GLY A 52 -14.97 -21.49 -4.05
C GLY A 52 -15.04 -21.96 -2.59
N LYS A 53 -15.06 -23.26 -2.34
CA LYS A 53 -15.11 -23.80 -0.99
C LYS A 53 -13.71 -23.88 -0.37
N THR A 54 -13.65 -23.67 0.94
CA THR A 54 -12.39 -23.95 1.66
C THR A 54 -12.10 -25.47 1.65
N VAL A 55 -10.81 -25.82 1.63
CA VAL A 55 -10.38 -27.24 1.70
C VAL A 55 -10.89 -27.91 2.96
N ALA A 56 -11.00 -27.17 4.06
CA ALA A 56 -11.59 -27.63 5.32
C ALA A 56 -13.14 -27.70 5.30
N ASN A 57 -13.77 -27.28 4.19
CA ASN A 57 -15.23 -27.22 4.03
C ASN A 57 -15.95 -26.39 5.12
N GLU A 58 -15.27 -25.30 5.58
CA GLU A 58 -15.83 -24.37 6.54
C GLU A 58 -16.92 -23.49 5.90
N THR A 59 -17.95 -23.14 6.67
CA THR A 59 -18.91 -22.11 6.26
C THR A 59 -18.28 -20.75 6.44
N LEU A 60 -18.12 -20.03 5.33
CA LEU A 60 -17.52 -18.69 5.34
C LEU A 60 -18.49 -17.67 5.96
N PRO A 61 -18.01 -16.73 6.79
CA PRO A 61 -18.84 -15.63 7.29
C PRO A 61 -19.11 -14.60 6.17
N PRO A 62 -20.09 -13.69 6.38
CA PRO A 62 -20.48 -12.74 5.36
C PRO A 62 -19.41 -11.72 4.98
N PHE A 63 -18.43 -11.44 5.87
CA PHE A 63 -17.38 -10.47 5.59
C PHE A 63 -16.06 -10.82 6.28
N ALA A 64 -14.98 -10.18 5.81
CA ALA A 64 -13.68 -10.20 6.48
C ALA A 64 -12.93 -8.87 6.34
N ILE A 65 -12.10 -8.57 7.34
CA ILE A 65 -11.00 -7.62 7.22
C ILE A 65 -9.84 -8.38 6.59
N PHE A 66 -9.54 -8.11 5.32
CA PHE A 66 -8.46 -8.81 4.61
C PHE A 66 -7.14 -8.06 4.79
N TRP A 67 -6.36 -8.50 5.77
CA TRP A 67 -5.07 -7.86 6.12
C TRP A 67 -3.89 -8.62 5.54
N ASP A 68 -4.00 -8.99 4.28
CA ASP A 68 -2.96 -9.68 3.50
C ASP A 68 -2.91 -9.11 2.07
N LYS A 69 -1.90 -9.53 1.31
CA LYS A 69 -1.69 -9.18 -0.11
C LYS A 69 -1.88 -10.39 -1.04
N ASP A 70 -2.43 -11.49 -0.55
CA ASP A 70 -2.81 -12.64 -1.37
C ASP A 70 -4.09 -12.32 -2.18
N VAL A 71 -3.88 -11.59 -3.29
CA VAL A 71 -4.97 -11.17 -4.18
C VAL A 71 -5.74 -12.36 -4.74
N ARG A 72 -5.08 -13.51 -4.95
CA ARG A 72 -5.75 -14.71 -5.48
C ARG A 72 -6.73 -15.28 -4.47
N LEU A 73 -6.32 -15.41 -3.23
CA LEU A 73 -7.20 -15.81 -2.13
C LEU A 73 -8.35 -14.80 -1.96
N ALA A 74 -8.03 -13.50 -1.95
CA ALA A 74 -9.04 -12.44 -1.83
C ALA A 74 -10.11 -12.54 -2.93
N LYS A 75 -9.72 -12.68 -4.20
CA LYS A 75 -10.65 -12.87 -5.34
C LYS A 75 -11.48 -14.12 -5.20
N THR A 76 -10.90 -15.22 -4.71
CA THR A 76 -11.64 -16.47 -4.52
C THR A 76 -12.68 -16.34 -3.41
N LEU A 77 -12.36 -15.68 -2.29
CA LEU A 77 -13.29 -15.45 -1.20
C LEU A 77 -14.44 -14.51 -1.61
N GLU A 78 -14.16 -13.45 -2.39
CA GLU A 78 -15.21 -12.58 -2.95
C GLU A 78 -16.11 -13.34 -3.92
N ALA A 79 -15.55 -14.17 -4.79
CA ALA A 79 -16.32 -15.02 -5.69
C ALA A 79 -17.18 -16.04 -4.94
N ALA A 80 -16.76 -16.48 -3.76
CA ALA A 80 -17.55 -17.31 -2.85
C ALA A 80 -18.61 -16.54 -2.04
N GLY A 81 -18.75 -15.22 -2.25
CA GLY A 81 -19.78 -14.37 -1.64
C GLY A 81 -19.35 -13.63 -0.37
N MET A 82 -18.08 -13.71 0.04
CA MET A 82 -17.59 -12.98 1.21
C MET A 82 -17.28 -11.53 0.84
N LYS A 83 -17.77 -10.56 1.60
CA LYS A 83 -17.42 -9.15 1.45
C LYS A 83 -16.06 -8.86 2.11
N LEU A 84 -15.12 -8.33 1.36
CA LEU A 84 -13.79 -8.01 1.89
C LEU A 84 -13.59 -6.50 2.14
N PHE A 85 -12.88 -6.18 3.19
CA PHE A 85 -12.37 -4.86 3.57
C PHE A 85 -10.83 -4.97 3.76
N ASN A 86 -9.98 -4.47 2.81
CA ASN A 86 -10.32 -3.93 1.50
C ASN A 86 -10.74 -5.03 0.52
N SER A 87 -11.40 -4.63 -0.57
CA SER A 87 -11.72 -5.54 -1.66
C SER A 87 -10.47 -6.08 -2.36
N ALA A 88 -10.60 -7.24 -3.00
CA ALA A 88 -9.50 -7.84 -3.77
C ALA A 88 -8.97 -6.91 -4.85
N SER A 89 -9.85 -6.16 -5.53
CA SER A 89 -9.45 -5.19 -6.56
C SER A 89 -8.70 -4.00 -5.97
N ALA A 90 -9.09 -3.49 -4.82
CA ALA A 90 -8.39 -2.40 -4.15
C ALA A 90 -6.98 -2.84 -3.69
N ILE A 91 -6.85 -4.06 -3.17
CA ILE A 91 -5.56 -4.63 -2.76
C ILE A 91 -4.66 -4.82 -3.99
N GLU A 92 -5.17 -5.37 -5.09
CA GLU A 92 -4.42 -5.56 -6.34
C GLU A 92 -3.88 -4.24 -6.90
N LEU A 93 -4.74 -3.20 -6.96
CA LEU A 93 -4.35 -1.87 -7.42
C LEU A 93 -3.30 -1.20 -6.51
N CYS A 94 -3.35 -1.43 -5.21
CA CYS A 94 -2.41 -0.82 -4.26
C CYS A 94 -1.09 -1.60 -4.14
N ASP A 95 -1.08 -2.92 -4.34
CA ASP A 95 0.14 -3.73 -4.19
C ASP A 95 1.09 -3.61 -5.39
N ASP A 96 0.55 -3.35 -6.58
CA ASP A 96 1.31 -3.08 -7.79
C ASP A 96 1.40 -1.56 -8.04
N LYS A 97 2.61 -0.98 -7.88
CA LYS A 97 2.85 0.45 -8.09
C LYS A 97 2.48 0.94 -9.47
N SER A 98 2.65 0.09 -10.51
CA SER A 98 2.27 0.46 -11.87
C SER A 98 0.75 0.56 -12.01
N LEU A 99 0.01 -0.39 -11.46
CA LEU A 99 -1.46 -0.35 -11.48
C LEU A 99 -2.01 0.81 -10.65
N THR A 100 -1.40 1.13 -9.50
CA THR A 100 -1.72 2.34 -8.73
C THR A 100 -1.62 3.58 -9.62
N HIS A 101 -0.48 3.81 -10.27
CA HIS A 101 -0.26 4.98 -11.11
C HIS A 101 -1.16 5.02 -12.34
N ILE A 102 -1.45 3.87 -12.97
CA ILE A 102 -2.39 3.76 -14.09
C ILE A 102 -3.82 4.14 -13.64
N ALA A 103 -4.30 3.60 -12.53
CA ALA A 103 -5.63 3.91 -12.01
C ALA A 103 -5.81 5.39 -11.65
N LEU A 104 -4.74 6.05 -11.22
CA LEU A 104 -4.71 7.46 -10.85
C LEU A 104 -4.43 8.42 -12.03
N MET A 105 -4.12 7.90 -13.23
CA MET A 105 -3.73 8.68 -14.41
C MET A 105 -4.77 9.75 -14.76
N ASN A 106 -4.32 11.00 -14.90
CA ASN A 106 -5.14 12.19 -15.20
C ASN A 106 -6.25 12.50 -14.16
N ARG A 107 -6.21 11.86 -12.98
CA ARG A 107 -7.23 12.03 -11.92
C ARG A 107 -6.70 12.74 -10.70
N VAL A 108 -5.42 12.57 -10.38
CA VAL A 108 -4.70 13.22 -9.28
C VAL A 108 -3.26 13.56 -9.69
N PRO A 109 -2.61 14.55 -9.04
CA PRO A 109 -1.19 14.84 -9.27
C PRO A 109 -0.30 13.65 -8.91
N GLN A 110 0.61 13.30 -9.82
CA GLN A 110 1.59 12.22 -9.66
C GLN A 110 2.94 12.67 -10.21
N PRO A 111 4.08 12.15 -9.71
CA PRO A 111 5.36 12.32 -10.38
C PRO A 111 5.32 11.71 -11.79
N LYS A 112 6.05 12.27 -12.75
CA LYS A 112 6.21 11.62 -14.06
C LYS A 112 6.67 10.18 -13.86
N THR A 113 5.95 9.23 -14.42
CA THR A 113 6.21 7.80 -14.24
C THR A 113 6.16 7.09 -15.59
N VAL A 114 7.17 6.27 -15.85
CA VAL A 114 7.32 5.50 -17.09
C VAL A 114 7.34 4.01 -16.73
N LEU A 115 6.54 3.21 -17.42
CA LEU A 115 6.62 1.76 -17.32
C LEU A 115 7.93 1.27 -17.94
N ILE A 116 8.69 0.48 -17.20
CA ILE A 116 9.84 -0.22 -17.73
C ILE A 116 9.34 -1.41 -18.56
N PRO A 117 9.81 -1.62 -19.80
CA PRO A 117 9.42 -2.76 -20.60
C PRO A 117 9.59 -4.07 -19.85
N LEU A 118 8.54 -4.88 -19.82
CA LEU A 118 8.56 -6.17 -19.13
C LEU A 118 9.42 -7.17 -19.92
N THR A 119 10.28 -7.90 -19.21
CA THR A 119 10.98 -9.06 -19.75
C THR A 119 10.72 -10.28 -18.86
N PHE A 120 11.29 -11.43 -19.21
CA PHE A 120 11.15 -12.65 -18.43
C PHE A 120 12.41 -12.90 -17.59
N PRO A 121 12.30 -13.42 -16.36
CA PRO A 121 13.45 -13.61 -15.46
C PRO A 121 14.62 -14.41 -16.08
N ARG A 122 14.31 -15.36 -16.97
CA ARG A 122 15.33 -16.18 -17.65
C ARG A 122 15.98 -15.47 -18.84
N VAL A 123 15.37 -14.40 -19.37
CA VAL A 123 15.88 -13.61 -20.50
C VAL A 123 16.67 -12.42 -19.98
N GLY A 124 16.13 -11.72 -18.99
CA GLY A 124 16.71 -10.48 -18.47
C GLY A 124 16.63 -9.33 -19.47
N TYR A 125 17.36 -8.26 -19.20
CA TYR A 125 17.47 -7.09 -20.08
C TYR A 125 18.74 -7.23 -20.94
N THR A 126 18.61 -7.80 -22.13
CA THR A 126 19.70 -7.93 -23.10
C THR A 126 19.98 -6.64 -23.85
N ASP A 127 19.01 -5.71 -23.87
CA ASP A 127 19.12 -4.36 -24.41
C ASP A 127 18.59 -3.36 -23.36
N CYS A 128 19.37 -2.33 -23.07
CA CYS A 128 19.05 -1.26 -22.14
C CYS A 128 18.95 0.12 -22.80
N THR A 129 18.93 0.20 -24.14
CA THR A 129 18.88 1.48 -24.87
C THR A 129 17.63 2.30 -24.56
N PHE A 130 16.53 1.64 -24.18
CA PHE A 130 15.31 2.32 -23.73
C PHE A 130 15.54 3.22 -22.49
N LEU A 131 16.56 2.95 -21.65
CA LEU A 131 16.90 3.81 -20.51
C LEU A 131 17.33 5.21 -20.95
N GLU A 132 17.92 5.35 -22.14
CA GLU A 132 18.28 6.67 -22.70
C GLU A 132 17.04 7.53 -22.94
N LYS A 133 15.96 6.91 -23.44
CA LYS A 133 14.66 7.58 -23.64
C LYS A 133 14.02 7.95 -22.30
N ILE A 134 14.10 7.07 -21.30
CA ILE A 134 13.61 7.34 -19.94
C ILE A 134 14.40 8.51 -19.33
N ALA A 135 15.74 8.49 -19.42
CA ALA A 135 16.58 9.55 -18.91
C ALA A 135 16.35 10.89 -19.62
N ALA A 136 16.13 10.89 -20.93
CA ALA A 136 15.78 12.09 -21.69
C ALA A 136 14.42 12.68 -21.25
N TYR A 137 13.46 11.83 -20.88
CA TYR A 137 12.13 12.27 -20.45
C TYR A 137 12.04 12.70 -18.97
N LEU A 138 12.70 11.96 -18.06
CA LEU A 138 12.63 12.22 -16.62
C LEU A 138 13.72 13.16 -16.12
N GLY A 139 14.89 13.19 -16.78
CA GLY A 139 16.13 13.80 -16.26
C GLY A 139 16.78 12.95 -15.16
N PHE A 140 18.05 13.22 -14.87
CA PHE A 140 18.73 12.66 -13.71
C PHE A 140 18.67 13.65 -12.54
N PRO A 141 18.57 13.15 -11.29
CA PRO A 141 18.33 11.77 -10.91
C PRO A 141 16.87 11.34 -11.13
N PHE A 142 16.64 10.02 -11.33
CA PHE A 142 15.32 9.41 -11.28
C PHE A 142 15.34 8.12 -10.44
N VAL A 143 14.16 7.61 -10.10
CA VAL A 143 14.03 6.43 -9.23
C VAL A 143 13.51 5.26 -10.05
N ILE A 144 14.18 4.11 -9.95
CA ILE A 144 13.65 2.83 -10.45
C ILE A 144 13.03 2.08 -9.26
N LYS A 145 11.78 1.63 -9.43
CA LYS A 145 11.02 0.92 -8.41
C LYS A 145 10.51 -0.41 -8.94
N GLN A 146 10.72 -1.50 -8.21
CA GLN A 146 9.96 -2.72 -8.43
C GLN A 146 8.48 -2.46 -8.15
N CYS A 147 7.58 -2.96 -8.97
CA CYS A 147 6.13 -2.76 -8.79
C CYS A 147 5.64 -3.38 -7.49
N PHE A 148 6.14 -4.57 -7.16
CA PHE A 148 5.84 -5.25 -5.90
C PHE A 148 6.94 -5.04 -4.88
N GLY A 149 6.57 -4.95 -3.61
CA GLY A 149 7.48 -4.78 -2.49
C GLY A 149 7.01 -3.75 -1.49
N SER A 150 7.51 -3.85 -0.27
CA SER A 150 7.12 -3.01 0.88
C SER A 150 8.36 -2.45 1.58
N PHE A 151 8.16 -1.47 2.44
CA PHE A 151 9.19 -0.90 3.31
C PHE A 151 10.41 -0.31 2.58
N GLY A 152 10.22 0.16 1.33
CA GLY A 152 11.30 0.75 0.52
C GLY A 152 12.26 -0.28 -0.11
N ALA A 153 11.99 -1.58 0.01
CA ALA A 153 12.71 -2.59 -0.73
C ALA A 153 12.43 -2.44 -2.24
N GLY A 154 13.44 -2.66 -3.07
CA GLY A 154 13.30 -2.56 -4.53
C GLY A 154 13.15 -1.12 -5.06
N VAL A 155 13.57 -0.10 -4.30
CA VAL A 155 13.55 1.33 -4.69
C VAL A 155 15.00 1.82 -4.80
N TYR A 156 15.39 2.25 -6.00
CA TYR A 156 16.78 2.61 -6.34
C TYR A 156 16.84 3.99 -6.97
N LEU A 157 17.69 4.88 -6.42
CA LEU A 157 17.98 6.17 -7.02
C LEU A 157 19.09 6.00 -8.07
N ALA A 158 18.88 6.53 -9.28
CA ALA A 158 19.84 6.55 -10.35
C ALA A 158 20.24 7.99 -10.66
N ARG A 159 21.51 8.33 -10.51
CA ARG A 159 22.10 9.68 -10.74
C ARG A 159 22.73 9.80 -12.11
N ASN A 160 22.96 8.68 -12.76
CA ASN A 160 23.55 8.56 -14.08
C ASN A 160 23.13 7.24 -14.75
N MET A 161 23.54 7.04 -15.99
CA MET A 161 23.17 5.86 -16.79
C MET A 161 23.70 4.55 -16.20
N ASP A 162 24.88 4.54 -15.61
CA ASP A 162 25.45 3.31 -15.04
C ASP A 162 24.68 2.88 -13.80
N GLU A 163 24.31 3.83 -12.94
CA GLU A 163 23.44 3.57 -11.79
C GLU A 163 22.04 3.10 -12.25
N ALA A 164 21.48 3.66 -13.33
CA ALA A 164 20.21 3.24 -13.89
C ALA A 164 20.25 1.80 -14.41
N LYS A 165 21.30 1.42 -15.13
CA LYS A 165 21.53 0.04 -15.58
C LYS A 165 21.68 -0.91 -14.40
N ALA A 166 22.48 -0.54 -13.40
CA ALA A 166 22.66 -1.34 -12.20
C ALA A 166 21.36 -1.54 -11.41
N ALA A 167 20.54 -0.48 -11.29
CA ALA A 167 19.22 -0.55 -10.66
C ALA A 167 18.27 -1.44 -11.44
N LEU A 168 18.25 -1.34 -12.78
CA LEU A 168 17.44 -2.16 -13.65
C LEU A 168 17.77 -3.66 -13.46
N MET A 169 19.04 -4.03 -13.44
CA MET A 169 19.44 -5.43 -13.23
C MET A 169 18.95 -5.99 -11.89
N LYS A 170 18.85 -5.16 -10.85
CA LYS A 170 18.29 -5.56 -9.54
C LYS A 170 16.79 -5.86 -9.58
N THR A 171 16.05 -5.43 -10.61
CA THR A 171 14.64 -5.79 -10.76
C THR A 171 14.45 -7.23 -11.22
N ALA A 172 15.52 -7.90 -11.64
CA ALA A 172 15.53 -9.29 -12.10
C ALA A 172 14.49 -9.60 -13.20
N GLY A 173 14.15 -8.62 -14.03
CA GLY A 173 13.13 -8.75 -15.08
C GLY A 173 11.68 -8.73 -14.59
N GLY A 174 11.45 -8.50 -13.30
CA GLY A 174 10.11 -8.28 -12.75
C GLY A 174 9.53 -6.92 -13.17
N ALA A 175 8.22 -6.77 -13.02
CA ALA A 175 7.53 -5.51 -13.30
C ALA A 175 8.15 -4.35 -12.50
N ALA A 176 8.49 -3.26 -13.20
CA ALA A 176 9.13 -2.09 -12.61
C ALA A 176 8.68 -0.79 -13.31
N ILE A 177 8.84 0.31 -12.59
CA ILE A 177 8.62 1.68 -13.09
C ILE A 177 9.88 2.52 -12.92
N ALA A 178 10.06 3.50 -13.79
CA ALA A 178 10.99 4.61 -13.59
C ALA A 178 10.18 5.87 -13.29
N GLN A 179 10.52 6.59 -12.22
CA GLN A 179 9.74 7.71 -11.72
C GLN A 179 10.63 8.93 -11.48
N GLN A 180 10.12 10.10 -11.81
CA GLN A 180 10.73 11.38 -11.50
C GLN A 180 11.11 11.46 -10.02
N TYR A 181 12.33 11.86 -9.75
CA TYR A 181 12.78 12.16 -8.40
C TYR A 181 12.28 13.54 -7.98
N ILE A 182 11.60 13.63 -6.84
CA ILE A 182 11.08 14.88 -6.29
C ILE A 182 12.06 15.37 -5.22
N ALA A 183 12.97 16.24 -5.61
CA ALA A 183 14.07 16.71 -4.75
C ALA A 183 13.58 17.47 -3.51
N SER A 184 12.50 18.22 -3.63
CA SER A 184 11.85 18.93 -2.51
C SER A 184 11.30 17.99 -1.43
N SER A 185 11.18 16.71 -1.73
CA SER A 185 10.76 15.65 -0.80
C SER A 185 11.92 14.73 -0.38
N PHE A 186 13.18 15.20 -0.49
CA PHE A 186 14.34 14.42 -0.03
C PHE A 186 14.17 14.03 1.42
N ALA A 187 14.26 12.73 1.68
CA ALA A 187 14.20 12.14 3.03
C ALA A 187 12.93 12.52 3.85
N ARG A 188 11.86 12.99 3.19
CA ARG A 188 10.62 13.34 3.87
C ARG A 188 9.39 13.10 3.00
N ASP A 189 8.31 12.67 3.60
CA ASP A 189 6.99 12.54 2.99
C ASP A 189 5.89 12.63 4.05
N ILE A 190 4.64 12.74 3.59
CA ILE A 190 3.47 12.66 4.47
C ILE A 190 2.78 11.33 4.23
N ARG A 191 2.47 10.60 5.29
CA ARG A 191 1.49 9.52 5.26
C ARG A 191 0.17 10.01 5.80
N ALA A 192 -0.84 10.11 4.94
CA ALA A 192 -2.23 10.33 5.31
C ALA A 192 -2.95 8.98 5.45
N TYR A 193 -3.52 8.69 6.61
CA TYR A 193 -4.34 7.50 6.80
C TYR A 193 -5.80 7.83 6.53
N VAL A 194 -6.32 7.34 5.42
CA VAL A 194 -7.71 7.53 5.00
C VAL A 194 -8.54 6.36 5.52
N VAL A 195 -9.70 6.65 6.07
CA VAL A 195 -10.71 5.66 6.46
C VAL A 195 -12.07 6.18 6.00
N GLY A 196 -12.71 5.43 5.13
CA GLY A 196 -13.96 5.84 4.51
C GLY A 196 -13.77 7.06 3.60
N ASP A 197 -14.41 8.15 3.96
CA ASP A 197 -14.47 9.41 3.22
C ASP A 197 -13.63 10.54 3.82
N LYS A 198 -12.76 10.25 4.79
CA LYS A 198 -11.96 11.24 5.49
C LYS A 198 -10.58 10.73 5.89
N VAL A 199 -9.67 11.67 6.13
CA VAL A 199 -8.38 11.39 6.75
C VAL A 199 -8.60 11.21 8.26
N ALA A 200 -8.27 10.03 8.78
CA ALA A 200 -8.32 9.74 10.21
C ALA A 200 -7.14 10.36 10.97
N ALA A 201 -5.96 10.33 10.38
CA ALA A 201 -4.73 10.95 10.91
C ALA A 201 -3.72 11.15 9.79
N ALA A 202 -2.72 12.03 10.02
CA ALA A 202 -1.57 12.17 9.13
C ALA A 202 -0.28 12.36 9.93
N MET A 203 0.82 11.85 9.38
CA MET A 203 2.16 12.00 9.94
C MET A 203 3.16 12.45 8.88
N LEU A 204 4.08 13.31 9.27
CA LEU A 204 5.30 13.59 8.54
C LEU A 204 6.31 12.50 8.89
N ARG A 205 6.83 11.82 7.88
CA ARG A 205 7.98 10.93 8.05
C ARG A 205 9.22 11.66 7.56
N HIS A 206 10.32 11.54 8.28
CA HIS A 206 11.59 12.13 7.87
C HIS A 206 12.76 11.28 8.33
N ASN A 207 13.86 11.34 7.58
CA ASN A 207 15.07 10.56 7.82
C ASN A 207 16.30 11.46 7.80
N GLU A 208 17.10 11.39 8.85
CA GLU A 208 18.33 12.19 9.01
C GLU A 208 19.60 11.40 8.63
N SER A 209 19.47 10.14 8.18
CA SER A 209 20.63 9.28 7.87
C SER A 209 21.31 9.57 6.53
N GLY A 210 20.77 10.51 5.72
CA GLY A 210 21.22 10.78 4.36
C GLY A 210 20.60 9.86 3.30
N ASP A 211 19.74 8.92 3.66
CA ASP A 211 18.93 8.16 2.70
C ASP A 211 17.82 9.08 2.15
N PHE A 212 17.59 9.05 0.84
CA PHE A 212 16.53 9.83 0.22
C PHE A 212 15.10 9.36 0.59
N ARG A 213 14.97 8.15 1.14
CA ARG A 213 13.71 7.56 1.57
C ARG A 213 13.37 7.97 3.01
N ALA A 214 12.11 8.30 3.25
CA ALA A 214 11.61 8.73 4.56
C ALA A 214 11.12 7.59 5.47
N ASN A 215 11.21 6.34 5.03
CA ASN A 215 10.59 5.19 5.69
C ASN A 215 11.08 4.99 7.14
N VAL A 216 10.13 4.99 8.09
CA VAL A 216 10.37 4.72 9.52
C VAL A 216 11.03 3.37 9.74
N ALA A 217 10.67 2.35 8.96
CA ALA A 217 11.27 1.00 9.03
C ALA A 217 12.78 0.98 8.71
N GLN A 218 13.34 2.07 8.19
CA GLN A 218 14.76 2.24 7.88
C GLN A 218 15.42 3.31 8.76
N GLY A 219 14.88 3.56 9.96
CA GLY A 219 15.45 4.51 10.93
C GLY A 219 14.89 5.93 10.82
N GLY A 220 13.84 6.15 10.03
CA GLY A 220 13.13 7.44 9.98
C GLY A 220 12.33 7.72 11.25
N LYS A 221 12.06 9.00 11.48
CA LYS A 221 11.17 9.50 12.55
C LYS A 221 9.81 9.83 11.98
N ALA A 222 8.81 9.94 12.85
CA ALA A 222 7.44 10.29 12.49
C ALA A 222 6.85 11.26 13.51
N ASP A 223 6.31 12.37 13.01
CA ASP A 223 5.65 13.39 13.80
C ASP A 223 4.21 13.60 13.32
N ALA A 224 3.30 13.99 14.20
CA ALA A 224 1.94 14.36 13.81
C ALA A 224 1.98 15.51 12.79
N TYR A 225 1.16 15.40 11.74
CA TYR A 225 1.09 16.42 10.69
C TYR A 225 -0.36 16.88 10.48
N ALA A 226 -0.57 18.19 10.49
CA ALA A 226 -1.87 18.79 10.18
C ALA A 226 -1.98 19.05 8.68
N LEU A 227 -2.80 18.24 7.98
CA LEU A 227 -3.10 18.47 6.57
C LEU A 227 -3.99 19.72 6.40
N ASN A 228 -3.73 20.49 5.35
CA ASN A 228 -4.72 21.45 4.87
C ASN A 228 -5.84 20.74 4.09
N GLU A 229 -6.90 21.47 3.76
CA GLU A 229 -8.08 20.93 3.06
C GLU A 229 -7.73 20.30 1.70
N ALA A 230 -6.85 20.93 0.92
CA ALA A 230 -6.45 20.44 -0.39
C ALA A 230 -5.66 19.11 -0.28
N GLN A 231 -4.76 19.00 0.69
CA GLN A 231 -3.99 17.79 0.98
C GLN A 231 -4.89 16.65 1.45
N ALA A 232 -5.83 16.95 2.35
CA ALA A 232 -6.80 15.96 2.84
C ALA A 232 -7.73 15.50 1.69
N ALA A 233 -8.24 16.42 0.88
CA ALA A 233 -9.07 16.10 -0.29
C ALA A 233 -8.31 15.22 -1.31
N LEU A 234 -7.02 15.52 -1.55
CA LEU A 234 -6.17 14.71 -2.43
C LEU A 234 -6.03 13.27 -1.92
N ALA A 235 -5.74 13.09 -0.63
CA ALA A 235 -5.59 11.77 -0.02
C ALA A 235 -6.90 10.96 -0.10
N VAL A 236 -8.04 11.58 0.25
CA VAL A 236 -9.36 10.94 0.20
C VAL A 236 -9.72 10.56 -1.23
N LYS A 237 -9.60 11.49 -2.18
CA LYS A 237 -9.86 11.22 -3.61
C LYS A 237 -9.02 10.07 -4.14
N THR A 238 -7.76 10.01 -3.75
CA THR A 238 -6.83 8.94 -4.13
C THR A 238 -7.31 7.58 -3.64
N ALA A 239 -7.65 7.46 -2.34
CA ALA A 239 -8.16 6.21 -1.76
C ALA A 239 -9.49 5.78 -2.40
N GLN A 240 -10.40 6.73 -2.69
CA GLN A 240 -11.69 6.46 -3.35
C GLN A 240 -11.51 5.94 -4.78
N ILE A 241 -10.57 6.52 -5.56
CA ILE A 241 -10.29 6.06 -6.93
C ILE A 241 -9.84 4.59 -6.94
N LEU A 242 -9.06 4.20 -5.93
CA LEU A 242 -8.56 2.82 -5.79
C LEU A 242 -9.56 1.88 -5.09
N GLY A 243 -10.73 2.37 -4.69
CA GLY A 243 -11.77 1.58 -4.03
C GLY A 243 -11.43 1.15 -2.61
N CYS A 244 -10.52 1.85 -1.93
CA CYS A 244 -10.10 1.50 -0.58
C CYS A 244 -11.13 1.93 0.47
N THR A 245 -11.48 1.03 1.38
CA THR A 245 -12.22 1.37 2.60
C THR A 245 -11.29 2.06 3.61
N PHE A 246 -10.04 1.65 3.66
CA PHE A 246 -8.97 2.28 4.42
C PHE A 246 -7.65 2.15 3.66
N ALA A 247 -6.79 3.15 3.76
CA ALA A 247 -5.48 3.14 3.11
C ALA A 247 -4.50 4.14 3.74
N GLY A 248 -3.23 3.84 3.67
CA GLY A 248 -2.16 4.82 3.85
C GLY A 248 -1.79 5.43 2.50
N VAL A 249 -2.02 6.72 2.31
CA VAL A 249 -1.65 7.48 1.11
C VAL A 249 -0.37 8.25 1.40
N ASP A 250 0.68 8.00 0.63
CA ASP A 250 1.96 8.67 0.75
C ASP A 250 2.05 9.83 -0.25
N LEU A 251 2.27 11.03 0.27
CA LEU A 251 2.32 12.28 -0.47
C LEU A 251 3.72 12.88 -0.42
N LEU A 252 4.23 13.30 -1.57
CA LEU A 252 5.51 14.02 -1.70
C LEU A 252 5.25 15.52 -1.79
N PHE A 253 6.17 16.29 -1.21
CA PHE A 253 6.19 17.74 -1.31
C PHE A 253 6.69 18.17 -2.68
N GLY A 254 5.88 18.84 -3.48
CA GLY A 254 6.29 19.51 -4.71
C GLY A 254 7.07 20.81 -4.45
N GLU A 255 7.60 21.43 -5.52
CA GLU A 255 8.48 22.61 -5.40
C GLU A 255 7.72 23.84 -4.90
N ASN A 256 6.46 24.01 -5.26
CA ASN A 256 5.63 25.15 -4.91
C ASN A 256 4.64 24.86 -3.76
N GLY A 257 4.89 23.79 -2.98
CA GLY A 257 4.03 23.39 -1.87
C GLY A 257 2.82 22.56 -2.27
N GLU A 258 2.62 22.28 -3.56
CA GLU A 258 1.67 21.26 -4.01
C GLU A 258 2.13 19.86 -3.61
N MET A 259 1.18 18.95 -3.50
CA MET A 259 1.47 17.56 -3.16
C MET A 259 1.23 16.66 -4.35
N THR A 260 2.06 15.61 -4.47
CA THR A 260 1.88 14.53 -5.46
C THR A 260 1.77 13.19 -4.77
N VAL A 261 0.93 12.30 -5.32
CA VAL A 261 0.76 10.94 -4.80
C VAL A 261 1.94 10.08 -5.20
N CYS A 262 2.63 9.52 -4.20
CA CYS A 262 3.78 8.64 -4.40
C CYS A 262 3.41 7.15 -4.40
N GLU A 263 2.61 6.75 -3.43
CA GLU A 263 2.25 5.34 -3.17
C GLU A 263 0.95 5.28 -2.36
N VAL A 264 0.21 4.19 -2.53
CA VAL A 264 -0.96 3.88 -1.69
C VAL A 264 -0.83 2.46 -1.16
N ASN A 265 -1.08 2.29 0.13
CA ASN A 265 -0.97 1.02 0.81
C ASN A 265 -2.33 0.63 1.39
N SER A 266 -2.99 -0.41 0.83
CA SER A 266 -4.28 -0.92 1.31
C SER A 266 -4.20 -1.51 2.72
N ASN A 267 -3.04 -2.05 3.12
CA ASN A 267 -2.78 -2.65 4.44
C ASN A 267 -1.67 -1.89 5.16
N ALA A 268 -1.77 -0.54 5.18
CA ALA A 268 -0.75 0.30 5.78
C ALA A 268 -0.62 0.03 7.29
N HIS A 269 0.59 -0.23 7.75
CA HIS A 269 0.88 -0.34 9.17
C HIS A 269 0.54 0.97 9.88
N PHE A 270 -0.25 0.89 10.93
CA PHE A 270 -0.77 2.08 11.62
C PHE A 270 -0.15 2.33 13.01
N ALA A 271 0.70 1.44 13.52
CA ALA A 271 1.31 1.64 14.83
C ALA A 271 2.09 2.96 14.93
N GLY A 272 2.90 3.28 13.92
CA GLY A 272 3.70 4.52 13.89
C GLY A 272 2.84 5.78 13.86
N ILE A 273 1.82 5.83 13.01
CA ILE A 273 0.92 6.99 12.93
C ILE A 273 0.04 7.11 14.17
N SER A 274 -0.41 5.99 14.76
CA SER A 274 -1.16 6.02 16.01
C SER A 274 -0.30 6.56 17.18
N ALA A 275 0.97 6.15 17.23
CA ALA A 275 1.91 6.66 18.23
C ALA A 275 2.21 8.17 18.05
N ALA A 276 2.43 8.61 16.82
CA ALA A 276 2.74 10.01 16.51
C ALA A 276 1.56 10.96 16.74
N THR A 277 0.31 10.51 16.53
CA THR A 277 -0.88 11.38 16.53
C THR A 277 -1.80 11.17 17.73
N GLY A 278 -1.63 10.08 18.48
CA GLY A 278 -2.56 9.68 19.55
C GLY A 278 -3.89 9.11 19.03
N VAL A 279 -4.09 9.00 17.70
CA VAL A 279 -5.33 8.49 17.12
C VAL A 279 -5.27 6.97 17.00
N ASN A 280 -6.25 6.27 17.57
CA ASN A 280 -6.37 4.83 17.38
C ASN A 280 -6.97 4.54 15.99
N ILE A 281 -6.09 4.23 15.02
CA ILE A 281 -6.49 3.93 13.64
C ILE A 281 -7.32 2.64 13.55
N ALA A 282 -7.03 1.64 14.38
CA ALA A 282 -7.80 0.40 14.38
C ALA A 282 -9.27 0.64 14.76
N ASP A 283 -9.55 1.50 15.76
CA ASP A 283 -10.92 1.89 16.12
C ASP A 283 -11.62 2.55 14.92
N LYS A 284 -10.94 3.45 14.19
CA LYS A 284 -11.51 4.12 13.00
C LYS A 284 -11.82 3.14 11.86
N ILE A 285 -10.95 2.16 11.63
CA ILE A 285 -11.19 1.09 10.63
C ILE A 285 -12.45 0.30 11.02
N MET A 286 -12.55 -0.15 12.28
CA MET A 286 -13.68 -0.97 12.73
C MET A 286 -15.00 -0.20 12.75
N GLU A 287 -14.99 1.10 13.13
CA GLU A 287 -16.14 1.99 13.00
C GLU A 287 -16.63 2.06 11.54
N ALA A 288 -15.72 2.22 10.59
CA ALA A 288 -16.06 2.32 9.17
C ALA A 288 -16.56 0.98 8.58
N VAL A 289 -16.03 -0.14 9.05
CA VAL A 289 -16.49 -1.47 8.65
C VAL A 289 -17.88 -1.76 9.21
N ALA A 290 -18.10 -1.49 10.50
CA ALA A 290 -19.40 -1.71 11.16
C ALA A 290 -20.56 -0.93 10.49
N GLN A 291 -20.26 0.20 9.85
CA GLN A 291 -21.25 0.99 9.09
C GLN A 291 -21.57 0.42 7.69
N ARG A 292 -20.79 -0.57 7.22
CA ARG A 292 -20.84 -1.07 5.83
C ARG A 292 -21.25 -2.56 5.72
N ILE A 293 -21.38 -3.24 6.84
CA ILE A 293 -21.83 -4.65 6.91
C ILE A 293 -23.33 -4.80 7.03
#